data_55c5d6cd9c806898404f154875c5a1ea
#
_entry.id   55c5d6cd9c806898404f154875c5a1ea
#
_cell.length_a   1.000
_cell.length_b   1.000
_cell.length_c   1.000
_cell.angle_alpha   90.00
_cell.angle_beta   90.00
_cell.angle_gamma   90.00
#
_symmetry.space_group_name_H-M   'P 1'
#
loop_
_entity.id
_entity.type
_entity.pdbx_description
1 polymer ?
#
loop_
_entity_poly.entity_id
_entity_poly.type
_entity_poly.pdbx_seq_one_letter_code
_entity_poly.pdbx_strand_id
1 'polypeptide(L)'
;MASRVKRLVLWLLAAVVAFGGLANAWVWSAGWGRFHADPAELPAGSIVVLLGTNELLADQRTPSGTYRARIEATVRLCAGGRPRLVVASGTPEQAATMARQLVAAGVRTPIVEDPYGWRTLDSAVRAHAAYPGAHVVFVSQGWHDVRALWIADRLGLSATAYAAEFGAGWRAWWSAGRDVLAKPKALLDWVAGQPLATAVP
;
A
#
# COMPACT_ATOMS: atom_id res chain seq x y z
N MET A 1 -45.59 14.12 -6.36
CA MET A 1 -44.51 13.87 -5.35
C MET A 1 -43.61 12.73 -5.75
N ALA A 2 -44.09 11.53 -6.08
CA ALA A 2 -43.27 10.34 -6.38
C ALA A 2 -42.25 10.51 -7.51
N SER A 3 -42.55 11.28 -8.57
CA SER A 3 -41.60 11.51 -9.69
C SER A 3 -40.42 12.42 -9.32
N ARG A 4 -40.61 13.40 -8.44
CA ARG A 4 -39.54 14.30 -7.96
C ARG A 4 -38.59 13.53 -7.03
N VAL A 5 -39.13 12.70 -6.13
CA VAL A 5 -38.32 11.85 -5.25
C VAL A 5 -37.49 10.86 -6.06
N LYS A 6 -38.07 10.18 -7.05
CA LYS A 6 -37.33 9.28 -7.95
C LYS A 6 -36.18 9.99 -8.67
N ARG A 7 -36.41 11.20 -9.21
CA ARG A 7 -35.36 11.98 -9.86
C ARG A 7 -34.25 12.38 -8.88
N LEU A 8 -34.60 12.81 -7.67
CA LEU A 8 -33.62 13.14 -6.65
C LEU A 8 -32.74 11.94 -6.28
N VAL A 9 -33.36 10.77 -6.07
CA VAL A 9 -32.61 9.53 -5.78
C VAL A 9 -31.67 9.17 -6.94
N LEU A 10 -32.13 9.28 -8.19
CA LEU A 10 -31.27 9.01 -9.34
C LEU A 10 -30.09 9.97 -9.42
N TRP A 11 -30.30 11.26 -9.17
CA TRP A 11 -29.21 12.24 -9.15
C TRP A 11 -28.22 12.00 -8.02
N LEU A 12 -28.69 11.60 -6.82
CA LEU A 12 -27.83 11.23 -5.70
C LEU A 12 -26.98 9.98 -6.04
N LEU A 13 -27.61 8.97 -6.62
CA LEU A 13 -26.87 7.77 -7.07
C LEU A 13 -25.83 8.13 -8.14
N ALA A 14 -26.20 8.94 -9.11
CA ALA A 14 -25.28 9.39 -10.16
C ALA A 14 -24.09 10.20 -9.56
N ALA A 15 -24.35 11.05 -8.57
CA ALA A 15 -23.30 11.81 -7.88
C ALA A 15 -22.35 10.89 -7.11
N VAL A 16 -22.87 9.87 -6.41
CA VAL A 16 -22.04 8.88 -5.69
C VAL A 16 -21.17 8.08 -6.67
N VAL A 17 -21.72 7.63 -7.78
CA VAL A 17 -20.99 6.90 -8.82
C VAL A 17 -19.92 7.80 -9.45
N ALA A 18 -20.27 9.04 -9.78
CA ALA A 18 -19.33 10.01 -10.34
C ALA A 18 -18.18 10.31 -9.37
N PHE A 19 -18.50 10.54 -8.10
CA PHE A 19 -17.48 10.75 -7.06
C PHE A 19 -16.56 9.52 -6.93
N GLY A 20 -17.13 8.32 -6.87
CA GLY A 20 -16.34 7.08 -6.81
C GLY A 20 -15.42 6.90 -8.03
N GLY A 21 -15.93 7.18 -9.23
CA GLY A 21 -15.16 7.13 -10.47
C GLY A 21 -14.00 8.14 -10.51
N LEU A 22 -14.29 9.41 -10.19
CA LEU A 22 -13.30 10.48 -10.17
C LEU A 22 -12.24 10.25 -9.09
N ALA A 23 -12.64 9.81 -7.90
CA ALA A 23 -11.74 9.48 -6.81
C ALA A 23 -10.77 8.34 -7.20
N ASN A 24 -11.31 7.28 -7.85
CA ASN A 24 -10.46 6.21 -8.35
C ASN A 24 -9.50 6.69 -9.43
N ALA A 25 -9.97 7.43 -10.43
CA ALA A 25 -9.12 7.97 -11.50
C ALA A 25 -7.99 8.85 -10.94
N TRP A 26 -8.31 9.72 -9.97
CA TRP A 26 -7.33 10.58 -9.33
C TRP A 26 -6.29 9.79 -8.55
N VAL A 27 -6.69 8.81 -7.74
CA VAL A 27 -5.74 7.98 -7.00
C VAL A 27 -4.88 7.13 -7.95
N TRP A 28 -5.48 6.60 -9.04
CA TRP A 28 -4.74 5.85 -10.05
C TRP A 28 -3.67 6.68 -10.76
N SER A 29 -3.93 7.97 -11.00
CA SER A 29 -2.96 8.86 -11.66
C SER A 29 -1.66 9.02 -10.88
N ALA A 30 -1.67 8.83 -9.56
CA ALA A 30 -0.48 8.87 -8.73
C ALA A 30 0.53 7.76 -9.03
N GLY A 31 0.09 6.68 -9.68
CA GLY A 31 0.96 5.57 -10.08
C GLY A 31 1.68 5.75 -11.42
N TRP A 32 1.31 6.76 -12.23
CA TRP A 32 1.86 6.90 -13.56
C TRP A 32 3.37 7.19 -13.54
N GLY A 33 4.14 6.31 -14.23
CA GLY A 33 5.60 6.41 -14.32
C GLY A 33 6.35 6.17 -13.00
N ARG A 34 5.68 5.60 -11.99
CA ARG A 34 6.26 5.43 -10.64
C ARG A 34 6.42 3.96 -10.22
N PHE A 35 6.15 3.03 -11.11
CA PHE A 35 6.39 1.61 -10.87
C PHE A 35 7.71 1.19 -11.51
N HIS A 36 8.56 0.56 -10.72
CA HIS A 36 9.77 -0.09 -11.21
C HIS A 36 9.48 -1.55 -11.52
N ALA A 37 9.97 -2.01 -12.68
CA ALA A 37 9.91 -3.41 -13.07
C ALA A 37 11.21 -4.14 -12.69
N ASP A 38 12.34 -3.44 -12.74
CA ASP A 38 13.66 -3.95 -12.42
C ASP A 38 14.16 -3.36 -11.08
N PRO A 39 14.60 -4.18 -10.12
CA PRO A 39 15.27 -3.72 -8.91
C PRO A 39 16.49 -2.80 -9.18
N ALA A 40 17.14 -2.94 -10.33
CA ALA A 40 18.28 -2.09 -10.72
C ALA A 40 17.88 -0.63 -10.98
N GLU A 41 16.61 -0.33 -11.26
CA GLU A 41 16.12 1.02 -11.48
C GLU A 41 15.90 1.81 -10.18
N LEU A 42 15.89 1.12 -9.03
CA LEU A 42 15.66 1.77 -7.75
C LEU A 42 16.79 2.73 -7.39
N PRO A 43 16.50 3.89 -6.81
CA PRO A 43 17.51 4.77 -6.26
C PRO A 43 18.33 4.05 -5.18
N ALA A 44 19.67 4.18 -5.28
CA ALA A 44 20.56 3.63 -4.27
C ALA A 44 20.28 4.27 -2.89
N GLY A 45 20.32 3.47 -1.83
CA GLY A 45 20.04 3.94 -0.48
C GLY A 45 18.54 4.18 -0.20
N SER A 46 17.64 3.75 -1.08
CA SER A 46 16.19 3.80 -0.84
C SER A 46 15.76 2.99 0.37
N ILE A 47 14.59 3.32 0.92
CA ILE A 47 13.96 2.59 2.00
C ILE A 47 12.78 1.81 1.42
N VAL A 48 12.80 0.51 1.58
CA VAL A 48 11.67 -0.34 1.20
C VAL A 48 10.65 -0.37 2.33
N VAL A 49 9.41 0.00 2.05
CA VAL A 49 8.28 -0.16 2.98
C VAL A 49 7.41 -1.31 2.48
N LEU A 50 7.57 -2.45 3.11
CA LEU A 50 6.76 -3.63 2.87
C LEU A 50 5.43 -3.49 3.61
N LEU A 51 4.35 -3.27 2.86
CA LEU A 51 3.02 -3.07 3.42
C LEU A 51 2.41 -4.39 3.92
N GLY A 52 1.85 -4.37 5.11
CA GLY A 52 1.29 -5.53 5.79
C GLY A 52 0.09 -6.14 5.08
N THR A 53 -0.01 -7.45 5.19
CA THR A 53 -1.17 -8.25 4.82
C THR A 53 -1.13 -9.57 5.60
N ASN A 54 -2.24 -10.29 5.66
CA ASN A 54 -2.31 -11.53 6.41
C ASN A 54 -1.52 -12.65 5.72
N GLU A 55 -0.74 -13.39 6.49
CA GLU A 55 0.01 -14.57 6.05
C GLU A 55 -0.92 -15.69 5.57
N LEU A 56 -2.04 -15.86 6.28
CA LEU A 56 -3.06 -16.84 5.96
C LEU A 56 -4.33 -16.16 5.44
N LEU A 57 -5.12 -16.90 4.69
CA LEU A 57 -6.46 -16.48 4.30
C LEU A 57 -7.43 -16.50 5.49
N ALA A 58 -8.66 -16.05 5.26
CA ALA A 58 -9.69 -15.99 6.31
C ALA A 58 -10.01 -17.35 6.99
N ASP A 59 -9.70 -18.46 6.33
CA ASP A 59 -9.85 -19.81 6.87
C ASP A 59 -8.75 -20.19 7.89
N GLN A 60 -7.77 -19.30 8.11
CA GLN A 60 -6.62 -19.47 9.00
C GLN A 60 -5.78 -20.73 8.72
N ARG A 61 -5.85 -21.26 7.52
CA ARG A 61 -5.15 -22.49 7.10
C ARG A 61 -4.43 -22.33 5.77
N THR A 62 -5.06 -21.69 4.82
CA THR A 62 -4.52 -21.52 3.46
C THR A 62 -3.52 -20.38 3.41
N PRO A 63 -2.28 -20.61 2.94
CA PRO A 63 -1.31 -19.54 2.75
C PRO A 63 -1.81 -18.46 1.78
N SER A 64 -1.59 -17.21 2.13
CA SER A 64 -1.96 -16.07 1.30
C SER A 64 -0.96 -15.89 0.17
N GLY A 65 -1.42 -16.02 -1.08
CA GLY A 65 -0.59 -15.73 -2.25
C GLY A 65 -0.14 -14.27 -2.30
N THR A 66 -1.00 -13.35 -1.85
CA THR A 66 -0.69 -11.92 -1.72
C THR A 66 0.49 -11.67 -0.78
N TYR A 67 0.47 -12.33 0.38
CA TYR A 67 1.55 -12.23 1.36
C TYR A 67 2.86 -12.76 0.78
N ARG A 68 2.84 -13.99 0.25
CA ARG A 68 4.01 -14.62 -0.35
C ARG A 68 4.61 -13.77 -1.47
N ALA A 69 3.79 -13.24 -2.38
CA ALA A 69 4.25 -12.38 -3.45
C ALA A 69 4.98 -11.13 -2.95
N ARG A 70 4.51 -10.51 -1.83
CA ARG A 70 5.18 -9.36 -1.21
C ARG A 70 6.54 -9.72 -0.62
N ILE A 71 6.63 -10.86 0.08
CA ILE A 71 7.92 -11.36 0.61
C ILE A 71 8.90 -11.60 -0.55
N GLU A 72 8.49 -12.35 -1.58
CA GLU A 72 9.32 -12.64 -2.74
C GLU A 72 9.77 -11.38 -3.49
N ALA A 73 8.87 -10.40 -3.66
CA ALA A 73 9.20 -9.10 -4.26
C ALA A 73 10.26 -8.36 -3.43
N THR A 74 10.11 -8.33 -2.11
CA THR A 74 11.07 -7.68 -1.21
C THR A 74 12.44 -8.39 -1.26
N VAL A 75 12.46 -9.73 -1.28
CA VAL A 75 13.70 -10.50 -1.44
C VAL A 75 14.41 -10.13 -2.74
N ARG A 76 13.67 -10.08 -3.86
CA ARG A 76 14.25 -9.66 -5.16
C ARG A 76 14.83 -8.25 -5.11
N LEU A 77 14.13 -7.28 -4.50
CA LEU A 77 14.62 -5.92 -4.34
C LEU A 77 15.93 -5.85 -3.55
N CYS A 78 16.02 -6.63 -2.48
CA CYS A 78 17.20 -6.63 -1.61
C CYS A 78 18.40 -7.36 -2.22
N ALA A 79 18.18 -8.31 -3.13
CA ALA A 79 19.26 -9.09 -3.77
C ALA A 79 20.26 -8.19 -4.53
N GLY A 80 19.80 -7.06 -5.09
CA GLY A 80 20.65 -6.08 -5.78
C GLY A 80 21.42 -5.14 -4.85
N GLY A 81 21.24 -5.22 -3.53
CA GLY A 81 21.95 -4.40 -2.53
C GLY A 81 21.65 -2.89 -2.59
N ARG A 82 20.64 -2.45 -3.35
CA ARG A 82 20.31 -1.02 -3.50
C ARG A 82 19.59 -0.42 -2.29
N PRO A 83 18.58 -1.09 -1.69
CA PRO A 83 17.93 -0.58 -0.48
C PRO A 83 18.90 -0.61 0.72
N ARG A 84 18.90 0.47 1.49
CA ARG A 84 19.66 0.54 2.75
C ARG A 84 18.89 -0.01 3.96
N LEU A 85 17.57 -0.13 3.84
CA LEU A 85 16.67 -0.53 4.92
C LEU A 85 15.38 -1.11 4.37
N VAL A 86 14.84 -2.11 5.04
CA VAL A 86 13.47 -2.61 4.87
C VAL A 86 12.67 -2.30 6.12
N VAL A 87 11.51 -1.69 5.96
CA VAL A 87 10.51 -1.47 7.02
C VAL A 87 9.37 -2.44 6.79
N ALA A 88 9.21 -3.41 7.66
CA ALA A 88 8.06 -4.32 7.67
C ALA A 88 6.92 -3.63 8.42
N SER A 89 5.98 -3.01 7.68
CA SER A 89 4.95 -2.16 8.26
C SER A 89 3.57 -2.83 8.20
N GLY A 90 2.95 -3.03 9.36
CA GLY A 90 1.65 -3.69 9.49
C GLY A 90 1.15 -3.68 10.93
N THR A 91 0.27 -4.63 11.27
CA THR A 91 -0.02 -4.92 12.69
C THR A 91 1.22 -5.50 13.36
N PRO A 92 1.29 -5.53 14.72
CA PRO A 92 2.43 -6.13 15.41
C PRO A 92 2.79 -7.54 14.92
N GLU A 93 1.79 -8.39 14.73
CA GLU A 93 1.97 -9.76 14.25
C GLU A 93 2.44 -9.80 12.79
N GLN A 94 1.88 -8.95 11.93
CA GLN A 94 2.25 -8.87 10.51
C GLN A 94 3.70 -8.38 10.38
N ALA A 95 4.08 -7.30 11.07
CA ALA A 95 5.42 -6.74 11.03
C ALA A 95 6.47 -7.77 11.47
N ALA A 96 6.25 -8.40 12.63
CA ALA A 96 7.16 -9.42 13.16
C ALA A 96 7.26 -10.65 12.24
N THR A 97 6.13 -11.11 11.68
CA THR A 97 6.13 -12.29 10.79
C THR A 97 6.84 -11.99 9.47
N MET A 98 6.59 -10.83 8.85
CA MET A 98 7.29 -10.39 7.65
C MET A 98 8.79 -10.27 7.89
N ALA A 99 9.21 -9.65 9.00
CA ALA A 99 10.63 -9.51 9.35
C ALA A 99 11.31 -10.86 9.48
N ARG A 100 10.73 -11.80 10.26
CA ARG A 100 11.27 -13.17 10.41
C ARG A 100 11.40 -13.90 9.07
N GLN A 101 10.39 -13.80 8.20
CA GLN A 101 10.41 -14.47 6.89
C GLN A 101 11.45 -13.89 5.94
N LEU A 102 11.64 -12.57 5.94
CA LEU A 102 12.70 -11.93 5.15
C LEU A 102 14.09 -12.37 5.61
N VAL A 103 14.32 -12.43 6.93
CA VAL A 103 15.58 -12.97 7.50
C VAL A 103 15.78 -14.44 7.08
N ALA A 104 14.74 -15.26 7.22
CA ALA A 104 14.80 -16.67 6.83
C ALA A 104 15.05 -16.86 5.32
N ALA A 105 14.57 -15.94 4.48
CA ALA A 105 14.82 -15.89 3.05
C ALA A 105 16.22 -15.33 2.66
N GLY A 106 17.07 -15.01 3.64
CA GLY A 106 18.45 -14.57 3.43
C GLY A 106 18.61 -13.10 3.09
N VAL A 107 17.63 -12.25 3.34
CA VAL A 107 17.76 -10.80 3.20
C VAL A 107 18.79 -10.28 4.19
N ARG A 108 19.85 -9.62 3.66
CA ARG A 108 20.95 -9.04 4.47
C ARG A 108 20.77 -7.55 4.72
N THR A 109 19.91 -6.89 3.96
CA THR A 109 19.54 -5.50 4.22
C THR A 109 18.94 -5.39 5.62
N PRO A 110 19.33 -4.42 6.44
CA PRO A 110 18.71 -4.20 7.74
C PRO A 110 17.19 -4.16 7.68
N ILE A 111 16.52 -4.79 8.64
CA ILE A 111 15.06 -4.87 8.70
C ILE A 111 14.60 -4.25 10.01
N VAL A 112 13.61 -3.36 9.93
CA VAL A 112 12.94 -2.73 11.08
C VAL A 112 11.46 -3.09 11.03
N GLU A 113 10.92 -3.46 12.17
CA GLU A 113 9.48 -3.69 12.34
C GLU A 113 8.77 -2.36 12.62
N ASP A 114 7.70 -2.08 11.87
CA ASP A 114 6.75 -1.01 12.16
C ASP A 114 5.40 -1.63 12.54
N PRO A 115 5.15 -1.85 13.84
CA PRO A 115 3.96 -2.56 14.33
C PRO A 115 2.70 -1.70 14.36
N TYR A 116 2.76 -0.47 13.84
CA TYR A 116 1.66 0.49 13.87
C TYR A 116 1.15 0.88 12.48
N GLY A 117 1.54 0.13 11.45
CA GLY A 117 1.07 0.29 10.08
C GLY A 117 -0.32 -0.32 9.84
N TRP A 118 -1.32 0.05 10.65
CA TRP A 118 -2.67 -0.50 10.57
C TRP A 118 -3.38 -0.17 9.24
N ARG A 119 -3.07 0.98 8.67
CA ARG A 119 -3.57 1.46 7.37
C ARG A 119 -2.40 1.92 6.51
N THR A 120 -2.61 1.97 5.21
CA THR A 120 -1.62 2.52 4.26
C THR A 120 -1.20 3.95 4.63
N LEU A 121 -2.15 4.75 5.14
CA LEU A 121 -1.88 6.11 5.61
C LEU A 121 -0.89 6.10 6.78
N ASP A 122 -1.09 5.22 7.76
CA ASP A 122 -0.23 5.12 8.94
C ASP A 122 1.19 4.73 8.52
N SER A 123 1.34 3.72 7.67
CA SER A 123 2.64 3.29 7.12
C SER A 123 3.38 4.42 6.39
N ALA A 124 2.68 5.19 5.55
CA ALA A 124 3.29 6.28 4.78
C ALA A 124 3.71 7.45 5.68
N VAL A 125 2.85 7.85 6.64
CA VAL A 125 3.14 8.92 7.59
C VAL A 125 4.33 8.57 8.48
N ARG A 126 4.38 7.35 8.98
CA ARG A 126 5.47 6.88 9.84
C ARG A 126 6.77 6.78 9.06
N ALA A 127 6.73 6.29 7.83
CA ALA A 127 7.91 6.30 6.96
C ALA A 127 8.41 7.72 6.68
N HIS A 128 7.50 8.67 6.41
CA HIS A 128 7.85 10.08 6.19
C HIS A 128 8.49 10.71 7.44
N ALA A 129 7.93 10.46 8.63
CA ALA A 129 8.44 11.01 9.89
C ALA A 129 9.77 10.37 10.32
N ALA A 130 9.91 9.05 10.16
CA ALA A 130 11.10 8.33 10.60
C ALA A 130 12.31 8.51 9.65
N TYR A 131 12.05 8.79 8.37
CA TYR A 131 13.11 8.84 7.35
C TYR A 131 13.00 10.10 6.48
N PRO A 132 13.16 11.30 7.06
CA PRO A 132 13.01 12.55 6.34
C PRO A 132 14.02 12.63 5.18
N GLY A 133 13.54 13.06 4.01
CA GLY A 133 14.36 13.20 2.80
C GLY A 133 14.77 11.89 2.11
N ALA A 134 14.42 10.73 2.65
CA ALA A 134 14.69 9.46 2.02
C ALA A 134 13.73 9.20 0.85
N HIS A 135 14.21 8.47 -0.16
CA HIS A 135 13.35 7.90 -1.19
C HIS A 135 12.75 6.58 -0.69
N VAL A 136 11.43 6.48 -0.72
CA VAL A 136 10.69 5.31 -0.25
C VAL A 136 10.22 4.46 -1.45
N VAL A 137 10.34 3.16 -1.32
CA VAL A 137 9.79 2.19 -2.29
C VAL A 137 8.73 1.37 -1.60
N PHE A 138 7.46 1.60 -1.93
CA PHE A 138 6.38 0.76 -1.42
C PHE A 138 6.36 -0.59 -2.13
N VAL A 139 6.15 -1.65 -1.36
CA VAL A 139 6.00 -3.02 -1.87
C VAL A 139 4.65 -3.57 -1.45
N SER A 140 3.77 -3.70 -2.42
CA SER A 140 2.44 -4.27 -2.25
C SER A 140 1.93 -4.75 -3.62
N GLN A 141 0.63 -5.01 -3.76
CA GLN A 141 0.02 -5.21 -5.08
C GLN A 141 -0.18 -3.85 -5.76
N GLY A 142 0.03 -3.80 -7.09
CA GLY A 142 0.01 -2.54 -7.85
C GLY A 142 -1.23 -1.68 -7.60
N TRP A 143 -2.43 -2.30 -7.53
CA TRP A 143 -3.67 -1.59 -7.22
C TRP A 143 -3.71 -1.00 -5.79
N HIS A 144 -2.94 -1.55 -4.85
CA HIS A 144 -2.76 -1.01 -3.50
C HIS A 144 -1.66 0.06 -3.46
N ASP A 145 -0.58 -0.15 -4.21
CA ASP A 145 0.57 0.77 -4.26
C ASP A 145 0.19 2.15 -4.80
N VAL A 146 -0.72 2.25 -5.79
CA VAL A 146 -1.21 3.56 -6.26
C VAL A 146 -1.82 4.40 -5.14
N ARG A 147 -2.47 3.77 -4.15
CA ARG A 147 -3.01 4.47 -2.98
C ARG A 147 -1.89 4.93 -2.04
N ALA A 148 -0.85 4.11 -1.84
CA ALA A 148 0.32 4.50 -1.06
C ALA A 148 1.06 5.68 -1.71
N LEU A 149 1.23 5.66 -3.03
CA LEU A 149 1.84 6.75 -3.79
C LEU A 149 1.00 8.03 -3.74
N TRP A 150 -0.34 7.91 -3.83
CA TRP A 150 -1.24 9.05 -3.69
C TRP A 150 -1.13 9.71 -2.31
N ILE A 151 -0.99 8.93 -1.24
CA ILE A 151 -0.76 9.44 0.11
C ILE A 151 0.62 10.08 0.22
N ALA A 152 1.66 9.44 -0.34
CA ALA A 152 3.03 9.95 -0.36
C ALA A 152 3.10 11.36 -0.97
N ASP A 153 2.41 11.61 -2.09
CA ASP A 153 2.35 12.93 -2.73
C ASP A 153 1.83 14.02 -1.78
N ARG A 154 0.83 13.69 -0.98
CA ARG A 154 0.23 14.64 -0.03
C ARG A 154 1.09 14.91 1.18
N LEU A 155 1.97 13.99 1.50
CA LEU A 155 2.97 14.14 2.55
C LEU A 155 4.25 14.83 2.06
N GLY A 156 4.40 15.05 0.74
CA GLY A 156 5.68 15.48 0.15
C GLY A 156 6.76 14.41 0.24
N LEU A 157 6.36 13.13 0.39
CA LEU A 157 7.28 12.00 0.48
C LEU A 157 7.72 11.56 -0.91
N SER A 158 9.03 11.60 -1.17
CA SER A 158 9.60 11.03 -2.40
C SER A 158 9.39 9.51 -2.41
N ALA A 159 8.55 9.01 -3.32
CA ALA A 159 8.22 7.59 -3.33
C ALA A 159 8.00 7.03 -4.73
N THR A 160 8.32 5.76 -4.87
CA THR A 160 7.96 4.90 -6.01
C THR A 160 7.40 3.57 -5.49
N ALA A 161 7.04 2.68 -6.38
CA ALA A 161 6.50 1.37 -6.02
C ALA A 161 7.17 0.26 -6.80
N TYR A 162 7.20 -0.91 -6.18
CA TYR A 162 7.57 -2.16 -6.83
C TYR A 162 6.45 -3.16 -6.60
N ALA A 163 5.66 -3.40 -7.65
CA ALA A 163 4.47 -4.24 -7.54
C ALA A 163 4.83 -5.71 -7.27
N ALA A 164 4.29 -6.23 -6.19
CA ALA A 164 4.34 -7.66 -5.89
C ALA A 164 3.30 -8.38 -6.74
N GLU A 165 3.75 -8.92 -7.88
CA GLU A 165 2.88 -9.64 -8.80
C GLU A 165 2.25 -10.85 -8.10
N PHE A 166 0.95 -10.92 -8.20
CA PHE A 166 0.14 -11.98 -7.62
C PHE A 166 -0.75 -12.53 -8.73
N GLY A 167 -0.60 -13.83 -9.02
CA GLY A 167 -1.19 -14.50 -10.18
C GLY A 167 -2.66 -14.14 -10.48
N ALA A 168 -3.02 -14.18 -11.74
CA ALA A 168 -4.37 -13.91 -12.24
C ALA A 168 -5.35 -14.98 -11.73
N GLY A 169 -6.21 -14.61 -10.78
CA GLY A 169 -7.26 -15.47 -10.26
C GLY A 169 -8.41 -14.65 -9.67
N TRP A 170 -9.58 -15.27 -9.48
CA TRP A 170 -10.76 -14.58 -8.95
C TRP A 170 -10.48 -13.85 -7.61
N ARG A 171 -9.56 -14.36 -6.79
CA ARG A 171 -9.14 -13.74 -5.53
C ARG A 171 -8.40 -12.42 -5.73
N ALA A 172 -7.56 -12.34 -6.77
CA ALA A 172 -6.89 -11.08 -7.14
C ALA A 172 -7.93 -10.05 -7.59
N TRP A 173 -8.86 -10.44 -8.44
CA TRP A 173 -9.98 -9.59 -8.87
C TRP A 173 -10.85 -9.13 -7.72
N TRP A 174 -11.17 -10.00 -6.78
CA TRP A 174 -11.95 -9.65 -5.58
C TRP A 174 -11.21 -8.62 -4.71
N SER A 175 -9.91 -8.81 -4.51
CA SER A 175 -9.07 -7.89 -3.73
C SER A 175 -8.95 -6.53 -4.42
N ALA A 176 -8.74 -6.50 -5.74
CA ALA A 176 -8.73 -5.28 -6.53
C ALA A 176 -10.09 -4.57 -6.50
N GLY A 177 -11.20 -5.32 -6.58
CA GLY A 177 -12.55 -4.78 -6.47
C GLY A 177 -12.82 -4.09 -5.14
N ARG A 178 -12.38 -4.67 -4.03
CA ARG A 178 -12.47 -4.02 -2.71
C ARG A 178 -11.66 -2.72 -2.64
N ASP A 179 -10.52 -2.66 -3.33
CA ASP A 179 -9.68 -1.47 -3.33
C ASP A 179 -10.32 -0.30 -4.10
N VAL A 180 -11.24 -0.57 -5.03
CA VAL A 180 -12.06 0.47 -5.68
C VAL A 180 -12.83 1.30 -4.65
N LEU A 181 -13.33 0.69 -3.58
CA LEU A 181 -14.00 1.40 -2.49
C LEU A 181 -13.01 2.03 -1.50
N ALA A 182 -11.82 1.46 -1.35
CA ALA A 182 -10.79 1.96 -0.45
C ALA A 182 -10.17 3.30 -0.93
N LYS A 183 -10.18 3.59 -2.23
CA LYS A 183 -9.65 4.85 -2.79
C LYS A 183 -10.52 6.06 -2.42
N PRO A 184 -11.86 6.07 -2.67
CA PRO A 184 -12.72 7.12 -2.17
C PRO A 184 -12.63 7.31 -0.65
N LYS A 185 -12.55 6.20 0.09
CA LYS A 185 -12.35 6.26 1.54
C LYS A 185 -11.06 6.97 1.92
N ALA A 186 -9.96 6.70 1.23
CA ALA A 186 -8.68 7.38 1.51
C ALA A 186 -8.76 8.89 1.29
N LEU A 187 -9.51 9.35 0.27
CA LEU A 187 -9.78 10.77 0.07
C LEU A 187 -10.58 11.37 1.23
N LEU A 188 -11.64 10.69 1.65
CA LEU A 188 -12.48 11.14 2.76
C LEU A 188 -11.69 11.17 4.08
N ASP A 189 -10.89 10.14 4.35
CA ASP A 189 -10.01 10.09 5.54
C ASP A 189 -9.01 11.25 5.54
N TRP A 190 -8.47 11.61 4.37
CA TRP A 190 -7.57 12.75 4.23
C TRP A 190 -8.27 14.09 4.48
N VAL A 191 -9.42 14.31 3.85
CA VAL A 191 -10.21 15.55 4.00
C VAL A 191 -10.74 15.72 5.43
N ALA A 192 -11.15 14.62 6.06
CA ALA A 192 -11.65 14.64 7.43
C ALA A 192 -10.53 14.91 8.46
N GLY A 193 -9.27 15.01 8.04
CA GLY A 193 -8.15 15.27 8.95
C GLY A 193 -8.01 14.18 10.00
N GLN A 194 -8.24 12.93 9.65
CA GLN A 194 -8.05 11.81 10.57
C GLN A 194 -6.68 11.93 11.22
N PRO A 195 -6.60 11.90 12.56
CA PRO A 195 -5.33 12.07 13.25
C PRO A 195 -4.36 11.04 12.67
N LEU A 196 -3.31 11.56 12.09
CA LEU A 196 -2.15 10.80 11.71
C LEU A 196 -1.76 10.04 12.97
N ALA A 197 -1.56 8.74 12.89
CA ALA A 197 -1.14 7.95 14.04
C ALA A 197 0.16 8.57 14.59
N THR A 198 0.02 9.41 15.60
CA THR A 198 1.04 10.37 16.05
C THR A 198 2.01 9.75 17.04
N ALA A 199 2.08 8.46 17.15
CA ALA A 199 3.09 7.84 17.97
C ALA A 199 4.16 7.20 17.11
N VAL A 200 5.15 8.00 16.71
CA VAL A 200 6.51 7.47 16.55
C VAL A 200 7.06 7.37 17.98
N PRO A 201 7.35 6.16 18.51
CA PRO A 201 8.07 6.06 19.78
C PRO A 201 9.46 6.66 19.64
#